data_fb04aa3b2e1c4d8f4713d7e472d9292b
#
_entry.id   fb04aa3b2e1c4d8f4713d7e472d9292b
#
_cell.length_a   1.000
_cell.length_b   1.000
_cell.length_c   1.000
_cell.angle_alpha   90.00
_cell.angle_beta   90.00
_cell.angle_gamma   90.00
#
_symmetry.space_group_name_H-M   'P 1'
#
loop_
_entity.id
_entity.type
_entity.pdbx_description
1 polymer ?
#
loop_
_entity_poly.entity_id
_entity_poly.type
_entity_poly.pdbx_seq_one_letter_code
_entity_poly.pdbx_strand_id
1 'polypeptide(L)'
;MDGKDPAALLTAAQQRPDDVDAQLAAADVELMGGRPADAFNRIIQVVRSTHDEERETARTRLLDLFEMVGQSAPDVAAARRSLAAVLF
;
A
#
# COMPACT_ATOMS: atom_id res chain seq x y z
N MET A 1 24.20 5.42 3.26
CA MET A 1 23.17 5.26 3.06
C MET A 1 22.47 4.36 3.83
N ASP A 2 21.55 4.41 4.05
CA ASP A 2 20.83 3.85 5.08
C ASP A 2 19.96 2.73 4.66
N GLY A 3 20.21 2.01 3.74
CA GLY A 3 19.46 0.83 3.41
C GLY A 3 18.12 1.09 2.79
N LYS A 4 17.90 2.25 2.25
CA LYS A 4 16.64 2.58 1.59
C LYS A 4 16.67 2.26 0.11
N ASP A 5 17.38 1.22 -0.26
CA ASP A 5 17.42 0.75 -1.64
C ASP A 5 16.04 0.22 -2.03
N PRO A 6 15.42 0.77 -3.08
CA PRO A 6 14.09 0.31 -3.50
C PRO A 6 14.01 -1.19 -3.76
N ALA A 7 15.01 -1.77 -4.40
CA ALA A 7 15.00 -3.20 -4.67
C ALA A 7 15.02 -4.01 -3.38
N ALA A 8 15.81 -3.55 -2.38
CA ALA A 8 15.87 -4.23 -1.10
C ALA A 8 14.53 -4.15 -0.35
N LEU A 9 13.83 -3.04 -0.47
CA LEU A 9 12.52 -2.90 0.17
C LEU A 9 11.49 -3.83 -0.45
N LEU A 10 11.50 -3.97 -1.76
CA LEU A 10 10.60 -4.90 -2.43
C LEU A 10 10.92 -6.34 -2.05
N THR A 11 12.21 -6.68 -1.99
CA THR A 11 12.64 -8.02 -1.59
C THR A 11 12.21 -8.32 -0.16
N ALA A 12 12.37 -7.35 0.74
CA ALA A 12 11.97 -7.55 2.14
C ALA A 12 10.48 -7.85 2.25
N ALA A 13 9.65 -7.14 1.49
CA ALA A 13 8.22 -7.38 1.49
C ALA A 13 7.88 -8.77 0.98
N GLN A 14 8.60 -9.23 -0.04
CA GLN A 14 8.40 -10.57 -0.58
C GLN A 14 8.75 -11.64 0.43
N GLN A 15 9.82 -11.43 1.18
CA GLN A 15 10.30 -12.40 2.16
C GLN A 15 9.49 -12.38 3.46
N ARG A 16 8.84 -11.25 3.74
CA ARG A 16 8.07 -11.08 4.97
C ARG A 16 6.66 -10.60 4.66
N PRO A 17 5.83 -11.47 4.08
CA PRO A 17 4.50 -11.04 3.63
C PRO A 17 3.59 -10.56 4.75
N ASP A 18 3.84 -10.99 6.00
CA ASP A 18 3.02 -10.57 7.13
C ASP A 18 3.56 -9.33 7.86
N ASP A 19 4.68 -8.81 7.41
CA ASP A 19 5.28 -7.63 8.04
C ASP A 19 4.64 -6.38 7.45
N VAL A 20 3.78 -5.73 8.23
CA VAL A 20 3.04 -4.57 7.75
C VAL A 20 3.96 -3.44 7.32
N ASP A 21 4.98 -3.15 8.11
CA ASP A 21 5.91 -2.06 7.77
C ASP A 21 6.64 -2.35 6.47
N ALA A 22 7.03 -3.61 6.24
CA ALA A 22 7.69 -3.98 4.99
C ALA A 22 6.75 -3.79 3.80
N GLN A 23 5.48 -4.15 3.95
CA GLN A 23 4.52 -3.99 2.88
C GLN A 23 4.25 -2.52 2.57
N LEU A 24 4.15 -1.68 3.60
CA LEU A 24 3.91 -0.25 3.38
C LEU A 24 5.12 0.40 2.72
N ALA A 25 6.34 0.02 3.10
CA ALA A 25 7.54 0.54 2.46
C ALA A 25 7.61 0.13 0.99
N ALA A 26 7.24 -1.12 0.69
CA ALA A 26 7.21 -1.59 -0.69
C ALA A 26 6.17 -0.84 -1.53
N ALA A 27 5.03 -0.52 -0.92
CA ALA A 27 4.00 0.25 -1.61
C ALA A 27 4.52 1.65 -1.98
N ASP A 28 5.26 2.28 -1.07
CA ASP A 28 5.87 3.58 -1.38
C ASP A 28 6.82 3.48 -2.57
N VAL A 29 7.62 2.41 -2.62
CA VAL A 29 8.53 2.19 -3.74
C VAL A 29 7.76 2.04 -5.05
N GLU A 30 6.69 1.28 -5.03
CA GLU A 30 5.87 1.07 -6.22
C GLU A 30 5.23 2.37 -6.68
N LEU A 31 4.73 3.16 -5.75
CA LEU A 31 4.13 4.44 -6.09
C LEU A 31 5.16 5.37 -6.75
N MET A 32 6.34 5.48 -6.15
CA MET A 32 7.39 6.35 -6.68
C MET A 32 7.94 5.85 -8.01
N GLY A 33 7.80 4.56 -8.26
CA GLY A 33 8.20 3.97 -9.54
C GLY A 33 7.14 4.09 -10.62
N GLY A 34 6.06 4.83 -10.37
CA GLY A 34 5.02 5.02 -11.37
C GLY A 34 4.03 3.87 -11.47
N ARG A 35 3.89 3.09 -10.40
CA ARG A 35 2.97 1.95 -10.37
C ARG A 35 1.96 2.10 -9.24
N PRO A 36 1.10 3.12 -9.30
CA PRO A 36 0.14 3.36 -8.22
C PRO A 36 -0.85 2.21 -8.01
N ALA A 37 -1.29 1.56 -9.07
CA ALA A 37 -2.21 0.44 -8.92
C ALA A 37 -1.60 -0.69 -8.10
N ASP A 38 -0.33 -1.00 -8.34
CA ASP A 38 0.37 -2.04 -7.59
C ASP A 38 0.49 -1.65 -6.11
N ALA A 39 0.85 -0.39 -5.85
CA ALA A 39 0.98 0.11 -4.49
C ALA A 39 -0.36 0.01 -3.75
N PHE A 40 -1.44 0.43 -4.38
CA PHE A 40 -2.77 0.40 -3.77
C PHE A 40 -3.20 -1.04 -3.50
N ASN A 41 -2.99 -1.93 -4.46
CA ASN A 41 -3.37 -3.34 -4.28
C ASN A 41 -2.59 -3.98 -3.14
N ARG A 42 -1.31 -3.65 -3.01
CA ARG A 42 -0.50 -4.17 -1.92
C ARG A 42 -1.07 -3.75 -0.56
N ILE A 43 -1.41 -2.47 -0.41
CA ILE A 43 -1.93 -1.98 0.86
C ILE A 43 -3.33 -2.54 1.14
N ILE A 44 -4.15 -2.70 0.10
CA ILE A 44 -5.47 -3.30 0.27
C ILE A 44 -5.35 -4.73 0.80
N GLN A 45 -4.35 -5.48 0.33
CA GLN A 45 -4.12 -6.81 0.86
C GLN A 45 -3.74 -6.76 2.35
N VAL A 46 -2.98 -5.76 2.76
CA VAL A 46 -2.66 -5.59 4.19
C VAL A 46 -3.94 -5.31 4.98
N VAL A 47 -4.80 -4.43 4.47
CA VAL A 47 -6.09 -4.14 5.13
C VAL A 47 -6.91 -5.42 5.27
N ARG A 48 -6.93 -6.24 4.21
CA ARG A 48 -7.70 -7.48 4.21
C ARG A 48 -7.17 -8.49 5.23
N SER A 49 -5.86 -8.55 5.42
CA SER A 49 -5.24 -9.58 6.23
C SER A 49 -4.95 -9.15 7.67
N THR A 50 -5.27 -7.91 8.03
CA THR A 50 -5.02 -7.40 9.38
C THR A 50 -6.32 -6.92 10.01
N HIS A 51 -6.23 -6.52 11.29
CA HIS A 51 -7.37 -5.96 12.00
C HIS A 51 -6.85 -4.99 13.06
N ASP A 52 -7.76 -4.27 13.68
CA ASP A 52 -7.44 -3.32 14.76
C ASP A 52 -6.43 -2.27 14.30
N GLU A 53 -5.39 -2.06 15.07
CA GLU A 53 -4.41 -1.02 14.81
C GLU A 53 -3.68 -1.18 13.50
N GLU A 54 -3.32 -2.40 13.15
CA GLU A 54 -2.59 -2.65 11.91
C GLU A 54 -3.44 -2.31 10.70
N ARG A 55 -4.71 -2.68 10.74
CA ARG A 55 -5.62 -2.34 9.65
C ARG A 55 -5.78 -0.84 9.53
N GLU A 56 -5.91 -0.15 10.66
CA GLU A 56 -6.08 1.30 10.64
C GLU A 56 -4.85 2.00 10.10
N THR A 57 -3.66 1.52 10.47
CA THR A 57 -2.41 2.07 9.94
C THR A 57 -2.35 1.91 8.42
N ALA A 58 -2.68 0.74 7.91
CA ALA A 58 -2.66 0.50 6.48
C ALA A 58 -3.71 1.35 5.76
N ARG A 59 -4.92 1.42 6.31
CA ARG A 59 -5.99 2.20 5.71
C ARG A 59 -5.61 3.68 5.63
N THR A 60 -5.03 4.21 6.70
CA THR A 60 -4.62 5.61 6.72
C THR A 60 -3.52 5.89 5.69
N ARG A 61 -2.55 4.99 5.57
CA ARG A 61 -1.52 5.14 4.56
C ARG A 61 -2.12 5.14 3.15
N LEU A 62 -3.07 4.25 2.92
CA LEU A 62 -3.71 4.18 1.60
C LEU A 62 -4.42 5.48 1.26
N LEU A 63 -5.13 6.05 2.22
CA LEU A 63 -5.83 7.31 1.99
C LEU A 63 -4.84 8.46 1.72
N ASP A 64 -3.70 8.46 2.42
CA ASP A 64 -2.65 9.44 2.15
C ASP A 64 -2.12 9.31 0.73
N LEU A 65 -1.93 8.09 0.26
CA LEU A 65 -1.46 7.88 -1.10
C LEU A 65 -2.50 8.29 -2.14
N PHE A 66 -3.78 8.11 -1.84
CA PHE A 66 -4.84 8.60 -2.73
C PHE A 66 -4.73 10.11 -2.90
N GLU A 67 -4.45 10.84 -1.82
CA GLU A 67 -4.28 12.28 -1.90
C GLU A 67 -3.07 12.66 -2.74
N MET A 68 -1.99 11.92 -2.61
CA MET A 68 -0.77 12.19 -3.37
C MET A 68 -0.97 11.97 -4.87
N VAL A 69 -1.71 10.94 -5.24
CA VAL A 69 -1.97 10.62 -6.65
C VAL A 69 -3.07 11.50 -7.22
N GLY A 70 -4.07 11.83 -6.40
CA GLY A 70 -5.19 12.66 -6.82
C GLY A 70 -6.48 11.88 -6.85
N GLN A 71 -7.51 12.42 -6.21
CA GLN A 71 -8.79 11.72 -6.04
C GLN A 71 -9.51 11.42 -7.36
N SER A 72 -9.19 12.14 -8.42
CA SER A 72 -9.84 11.91 -9.71
C SER A 72 -9.10 10.90 -10.59
N ALA A 73 -7.95 10.40 -10.14
CA ALA A 73 -7.19 9.44 -10.94
C ALA A 73 -7.94 8.12 -11.05
N PRO A 74 -7.94 7.47 -12.22
CA PRO A 74 -8.64 6.18 -12.39
C PRO A 74 -8.16 5.11 -11.44
N ASP A 75 -6.85 5.06 -11.15
CA ASP A 75 -6.30 4.06 -10.23
C ASP A 75 -6.85 4.27 -8.81
N VAL A 76 -7.03 5.52 -8.40
CA VAL A 76 -7.60 5.84 -7.10
C VAL A 76 -9.07 5.40 -7.04
N ALA A 77 -9.83 5.69 -8.09
CA ALA A 77 -11.25 5.29 -8.12
C ALA A 77 -11.39 3.77 -8.02
N ALA A 78 -10.56 3.03 -8.76
CA ALA A 78 -10.60 1.57 -8.71
C ALA A 78 -10.22 1.05 -7.33
N ALA A 79 -9.19 1.62 -6.72
CA ALA A 79 -8.72 1.20 -5.41
C ALA A 79 -9.76 1.51 -4.33
N ARG A 80 -10.46 2.63 -4.44
CA ARG A 80 -11.51 2.96 -3.48
C ARG A 80 -12.64 1.93 -3.52
N ARG A 81 -13.00 1.46 -4.70
CA ARG A 81 -14.01 0.40 -4.83
C ARG A 81 -13.51 -0.89 -4.17
N SER A 82 -12.26 -1.25 -4.40
CA SER A 82 -11.67 -2.45 -3.80
C SER A 82 -11.62 -2.34 -2.28
N LEU A 83 -11.24 -1.16 -1.77
CA LEU A 83 -11.19 -0.94 -0.34
C LEU A 83 -12.58 -1.07 0.29
N ALA A 84 -13.58 -0.49 -0.34
CA ALA A 84 -14.96 -0.60 0.16
C ALA A 84 -15.40 -2.06 0.25
N ALA A 85 -15.05 -2.87 -0.75
CA ALA A 85 -15.40 -4.28 -0.75
C ALA A 85 -14.73 -5.03 0.41
N VAL A 86 -13.53 -4.64 0.79
CA VAL A 86 -12.82 -5.26 1.91
C VAL A 86 -13.43 -4.86 3.25
N LEU A 87 -13.85 -3.59 3.37
CA LEU A 87 -14.37 -3.08 4.63
C LEU A 87 -15.82 -3.48 4.87
N PHE A 88 -16.55 -3.80 3.84
CA PHE A 88 -17.95 -4.19 3.93
C PHE A 88 -18.16 -5.56 3.35
#